data_b5f199b3faa2d464fed63b0108c4cb7d
#
_entry.id   b5f199b3faa2d464fed63b0108c4cb7d
#
_cell.length_a   1.000
_cell.length_b   1.000
_cell.length_c   1.000
_cell.angle_alpha   90.00
_cell.angle_beta   90.00
_cell.angle_gamma   90.00
#
_symmetry.space_group_name_H-M   'P 1'
#
loop_
_entity.id
_entity.type
_entity.pdbx_description
1 polymer ?
#
loop_
_entity_poly.entity_id
_entity_poly.type
_entity_poly.pdbx_seq_one_letter_code
_entity_poly.pdbx_strand_id
1 'polypeptide(L)'
;MSGRPLKRACSGFAATTLAILWSATAAWGDISGFVRVADTGTPGTPVPGARVHLRADSSVVAVTGPDGSFTLAVSPAGLVEVTASVAYDRAAATNYLIGGAFANDGDTGVDVRLEILPIADNPSYEPPTADNCGSCHASVYPRWAGSNHADAARNEWVLDLFSGSGTPGGGAGYVFRDTHDPGETGFCATCHAPMEDVFNPGQTMLDEVSTPAGMDGVNCVTCHQMDSVDEGNLDALHFLGKSTYRFPDSTTGSTFDYVWGPLDDVTFPAMKASYSTLHSTSLLCAACHQYENPTTGAPGQNTYREWAASPFAVPGPGQRNCQDCHMPPATDSDPLCVFVPEDRPADQRRQHIFIGSTPEMLQNNLALTMSAQEIPGRVRVTANVENFGAGHSFPTGVSIRNAILLVTATLNGQPLTQVVGPTVPFWGSDDVPGQQPGDYAGLPGKGFAKILEGRINGQGPTVRPVLFIDAEGVFSNTLIPSGDTDTTTIEFQLPPGVPPGASVAIEARLLYRRAFRATQVTKGWTESAHGGPIEIEVARETSALTVTTGTGSVIDIPALSPGNLLVLALALAGLGTYRLRRRQA
;
A
#
# COMPACT_ATOMS: atom_id res chain seq x y z
N MET A 1 -43.65 -35.71 54.01
CA MET A 1 -43.52 -36.64 55.16
C MET A 1 -42.02 -36.78 55.38
N SER A 2 -41.53 -36.07 56.33
CA SER A 2 -41.02 -36.47 57.67
C SER A 2 -39.81 -37.43 57.51
N GLY A 3 -38.65 -37.21 58.09
CA GLY A 3 -38.23 -36.39 59.22
C GLY A 3 -36.73 -36.72 59.48
N ARG A 4 -36.04 -35.78 60.05
CA ARG A 4 -34.76 -35.94 60.77
C ARG A 4 -34.94 -36.82 62.04
N PRO A 5 -33.91 -37.38 62.67
CA PRO A 5 -32.95 -36.57 63.42
C PRO A 5 -31.50 -37.13 63.58
N LEU A 6 -30.61 -36.21 63.91
CA LEU A 6 -29.47 -36.14 64.84
C LEU A 6 -29.09 -37.35 65.72
N LYS A 7 -27.74 -37.68 65.85
CA LYS A 7 -26.88 -37.41 67.02
C LYS A 7 -25.50 -38.08 66.99
N ARG A 8 -24.49 -37.27 67.30
CA ARG A 8 -23.32 -37.38 68.20
C ARG A 8 -22.23 -38.44 67.94
N ALA A 9 -21.10 -37.92 67.60
CA ALA A 9 -19.86 -37.68 68.35
C ALA A 9 -19.24 -38.88 69.07
N CYS A 10 -18.01 -39.24 68.67
CA CYS A 10 -16.91 -39.54 69.59
C CYS A 10 -15.55 -39.37 68.88
N SER A 11 -14.66 -38.75 69.57
CA SER A 11 -13.30 -38.40 69.35
C SER A 11 -12.35 -39.57 69.14
N GLY A 12 -11.41 -39.43 68.17
CA GLY A 12 -10.22 -40.26 68.07
C GLY A 12 -9.09 -39.43 67.53
N PHE A 13 -8.15 -39.01 68.37
CA PHE A 13 -6.90 -38.37 68.01
C PHE A 13 -6.03 -39.37 67.23
N ALA A 14 -5.81 -39.11 65.96
CA ALA A 14 -4.71 -39.68 65.18
C ALA A 14 -3.72 -38.61 64.84
N ALA A 15 -2.53 -38.66 65.37
CA ALA A 15 -1.41 -37.77 65.03
C ALA A 15 -0.96 -38.07 63.62
N THR A 16 -1.32 -37.21 62.67
CA THR A 16 -0.81 -37.26 61.32
C THR A 16 0.43 -36.35 61.24
N THR A 17 1.60 -36.98 61.10
CA THR A 17 2.86 -36.36 60.83
C THR A 17 2.76 -35.70 59.46
N LEU A 18 2.66 -34.36 59.44
CA LEU A 18 2.70 -33.55 58.24
C LEU A 18 4.15 -33.52 57.73
N ALA A 19 4.44 -34.35 56.76
CA ALA A 19 5.67 -34.23 55.98
C ALA A 19 5.56 -32.97 55.13
N ILE A 20 6.19 -31.87 55.57
CA ILE A 20 6.41 -30.70 54.78
C ILE A 20 7.42 -31.08 53.71
N LEU A 21 6.91 -31.44 52.52
CA LEU A 21 7.69 -31.41 51.29
C LEU A 21 8.08 -29.93 51.05
N TRP A 22 9.24 -29.56 51.47
CA TRP A 22 9.92 -28.41 50.91
C TRP A 22 10.15 -28.73 49.43
N SER A 23 9.23 -28.34 48.55
CA SER A 23 9.58 -28.07 47.19
C SER A 23 10.61 -26.93 47.27
N ALA A 24 11.86 -27.25 47.10
CA ALA A 24 12.87 -26.26 46.76
C ALA A 24 12.37 -25.62 45.44
N THR A 25 11.65 -24.51 45.56
CA THR A 25 11.58 -23.57 44.44
C THR A 25 13.04 -23.17 44.22
N ALA A 26 13.64 -23.66 43.13
CA ALA A 26 14.86 -23.10 42.63
C ALA A 26 14.64 -21.59 42.65
N ALA A 27 15.43 -20.88 43.41
CA ALA A 27 15.45 -19.42 43.34
C ALA A 27 15.98 -19.13 41.94
N TRP A 28 15.08 -18.71 41.07
CA TRP A 28 15.41 -18.28 39.73
C TRP A 28 16.25 -17.00 39.91
N GLY A 29 17.41 -16.96 39.29
CA GLY A 29 18.31 -15.82 39.40
C GLY A 29 18.23 -14.92 38.18
N ASP A 30 18.07 -13.62 38.43
CA ASP A 30 18.17 -12.62 37.36
C ASP A 30 19.59 -12.65 36.75
N ILE A 31 19.67 -12.44 35.43
CA ILE A 31 20.95 -12.18 34.77
C ILE A 31 21.27 -10.69 34.91
N SER A 32 22.47 -10.36 35.39
CA SER A 32 22.87 -8.96 35.55
C SER A 32 24.28 -8.70 35.05
N GLY A 33 24.52 -7.44 34.63
CA GLY A 33 25.80 -7.09 34.05
C GLY A 33 25.89 -5.65 33.61
N PHE A 34 26.74 -5.43 32.63
CA PHE A 34 27.01 -4.11 32.07
C PHE A 34 27.06 -4.16 30.56
N VAL A 35 26.61 -3.08 29.92
CA VAL A 35 26.84 -2.79 28.51
C VAL A 35 27.92 -1.73 28.39
N ARG A 36 28.96 -2.00 27.63
CA ARG A 36 30.11 -1.14 27.48
C ARG A 36 30.58 -1.05 26.03
N VAL A 37 31.25 0.03 25.71
CA VAL A 37 31.91 0.19 24.41
C VAL A 37 33.02 -0.85 24.27
N ALA A 38 33.10 -1.54 23.14
CA ALA A 38 34.25 -2.37 22.80
C ALA A 38 35.51 -1.51 22.66
N ASP A 39 36.68 -2.11 22.91
CA ASP A 39 38.01 -1.52 22.70
C ASP A 39 38.39 -0.29 23.57
N THR A 40 37.56 0.06 24.56
CA THR A 40 37.86 1.17 25.48
C THR A 40 38.57 0.73 26.77
N GLY A 41 39.15 -0.48 26.78
CA GLY A 41 39.87 -1.03 27.91
C GLY A 41 38.98 -1.64 29.00
N THR A 42 39.55 -1.91 30.17
CA THR A 42 38.82 -2.49 31.30
C THR A 42 38.74 -1.46 32.43
N PRO A 43 37.54 -1.10 32.93
CA PRO A 43 36.24 -1.71 32.67
C PRO A 43 35.55 -1.32 31.36
N GLY A 44 36.02 -0.37 30.58
CA GLY A 44 35.40 0.13 29.37
C GLY A 44 34.37 1.25 29.63
N THR A 45 34.06 2.05 28.57
CA THR A 45 33.11 3.15 28.66
C THR A 45 31.69 2.60 28.75
N PRO A 46 30.85 2.99 29.73
CA PRO A 46 29.47 2.56 29.83
C PRO A 46 28.63 3.01 28.62
N VAL A 47 27.65 2.21 28.25
CA VAL A 47 26.62 2.58 27.25
C VAL A 47 25.27 2.69 27.97
N PRO A 48 24.83 3.90 28.33
CA PRO A 48 23.55 4.13 28.96
C PRO A 48 22.41 4.06 27.91
N GLY A 49 21.22 3.64 28.35
CA GLY A 49 20.03 3.60 27.50
C GLY A 49 20.00 2.45 26.48
N ALA A 50 20.97 1.51 26.56
CA ALA A 50 20.95 0.33 25.71
C ALA A 50 19.79 -0.60 26.11
N ARG A 51 19.09 -1.14 25.13
CA ARG A 51 18.08 -2.21 25.30
C ARG A 51 18.81 -3.53 25.45
N VAL A 52 18.42 -4.32 26.45
CA VAL A 52 19.05 -5.62 26.75
C VAL A 52 17.95 -6.66 26.86
N HIS A 53 18.08 -7.77 26.16
CA HIS A 53 17.18 -8.92 26.24
C HIS A 53 17.87 -10.20 25.75
N LEU A 54 17.18 -11.34 25.83
CA LEU A 54 17.66 -12.59 25.25
C LEU A 54 17.51 -12.56 23.73
N ARG A 55 18.47 -13.13 23.01
CA ARG A 55 18.40 -13.28 21.56
C ARG A 55 17.12 -14.02 21.14
N ALA A 56 16.43 -13.51 20.13
CA ALA A 56 15.14 -14.01 19.61
C ALA A 56 13.99 -14.00 20.64
N ASP A 57 14.20 -13.45 21.85
CA ASP A 57 13.18 -13.32 22.89
C ASP A 57 13.24 -11.94 23.55
N SER A 58 12.39 -11.04 23.08
CA SER A 58 12.21 -9.68 23.63
C SER A 58 11.03 -9.58 24.60
N SER A 59 10.55 -10.68 25.15
CA SER A 59 9.43 -10.70 26.12
C SER A 59 9.80 -9.98 27.43
N VAL A 60 11.08 -9.99 27.81
CA VAL A 60 11.63 -9.23 28.92
C VAL A 60 12.78 -8.36 28.42
N VAL A 61 12.64 -7.06 28.55
CA VAL A 61 13.63 -6.06 28.13
C VAL A 61 14.07 -5.24 29.33
N ALA A 62 15.36 -5.13 29.54
CA ALA A 62 15.98 -4.16 30.44
C ALA A 62 16.55 -2.99 29.64
N VAL A 63 16.68 -1.82 30.29
CA VAL A 63 17.37 -0.65 29.72
C VAL A 63 18.50 -0.28 30.65
N THR A 64 19.71 -0.08 30.12
CA THR A 64 20.90 0.20 30.94
C THR A 64 20.82 1.53 31.65
N GLY A 65 21.31 1.55 32.90
CA GLY A 65 21.48 2.75 33.69
C GLY A 65 22.62 3.64 33.17
N PRO A 66 22.85 4.82 33.84
CA PRO A 66 23.92 5.75 33.46
C PRO A 66 25.34 5.16 33.51
N ASP A 67 25.55 4.13 34.33
CA ASP A 67 26.80 3.39 34.46
C ASP A 67 26.88 2.16 33.53
N GLY A 68 25.89 2.00 32.64
CA GLY A 68 25.78 0.87 31.73
C GLY A 68 25.26 -0.42 32.39
N SER A 69 24.87 -0.40 33.65
CA SER A 69 24.37 -1.59 34.36
C SER A 69 22.96 -2.01 33.89
N PHE A 70 22.72 -3.31 33.92
CA PHE A 70 21.38 -3.89 33.66
C PHE A 70 21.09 -5.04 34.61
N THR A 71 19.81 -5.31 34.79
CA THR A 71 19.26 -6.55 35.39
C THR A 71 18.14 -7.04 34.54
N LEU A 72 18.24 -8.26 34.03
CA LEU A 72 17.27 -8.93 33.18
C LEU A 72 16.57 -10.00 34.01
N ALA A 73 15.29 -9.79 34.29
CA ALA A 73 14.46 -10.68 35.11
C ALA A 73 14.01 -11.91 34.31
N VAL A 74 14.96 -12.77 33.96
CA VAL A 74 14.75 -13.99 33.16
C VAL A 74 15.48 -15.16 33.83
N SER A 75 15.02 -16.37 33.53
CA SER A 75 15.55 -17.58 34.11
C SER A 75 15.64 -18.69 33.06
N PRO A 76 16.64 -18.60 32.16
CA PRO A 76 16.77 -19.54 31.06
C PRO A 76 17.23 -20.93 31.57
N ALA A 77 16.75 -21.97 30.90
CA ALA A 77 17.07 -23.36 31.25
C ALA A 77 18.50 -23.81 30.87
N GLY A 78 19.35 -22.89 30.40
CA GLY A 78 20.71 -23.18 29.95
C GLY A 78 21.46 -21.94 29.48
N LEU A 79 22.54 -22.18 28.78
CA LEU A 79 23.34 -21.09 28.19
C LEU A 79 22.53 -20.36 27.12
N VAL A 80 22.39 -19.05 27.28
CA VAL A 80 21.68 -18.16 26.37
C VAL A 80 22.58 -17.01 25.93
N GLU A 81 22.25 -16.37 24.82
CA GLU A 81 22.89 -15.14 24.41
C GLU A 81 22.05 -13.94 24.91
N VAL A 82 22.66 -13.11 25.73
CA VAL A 82 22.15 -11.80 26.15
C VAL A 82 22.64 -10.78 25.14
N THR A 83 21.71 -10.09 24.47
CA THR A 83 22.03 -9.10 23.44
C THR A 83 21.77 -7.69 23.94
N ALA A 84 22.52 -6.73 23.41
CA ALA A 84 22.29 -5.31 23.66
C ALA A 84 22.39 -4.49 22.38
N SER A 85 21.53 -3.47 22.31
CA SER A 85 21.49 -2.54 21.18
C SER A 85 21.15 -1.12 21.63
N VAL A 86 21.52 -0.15 20.82
CA VAL A 86 21.04 1.23 20.88
C VAL A 86 20.41 1.57 19.55
N ALA A 87 19.23 2.17 19.57
CA ALA A 87 18.61 2.61 18.34
C ALA A 87 19.49 3.62 17.61
N TYR A 88 19.72 3.39 16.33
CA TYR A 88 20.49 4.29 15.48
C TYR A 88 19.86 5.68 15.46
N ASP A 89 20.67 6.70 15.66
CA ASP A 89 20.29 8.10 15.52
C ASP A 89 21.37 8.82 14.71
N ARG A 90 20.99 9.29 13.51
CA ARG A 90 21.91 10.02 12.64
C ARG A 90 22.47 11.30 13.28
N ALA A 91 21.73 11.92 14.20
CA ALA A 91 22.18 13.12 14.90
C ALA A 91 23.12 12.82 16.08
N ALA A 92 23.20 11.57 16.51
CA ALA A 92 24.07 11.19 17.61
C ALA A 92 25.55 11.24 17.19
N ALA A 93 26.41 11.67 18.12
CA ALA A 93 27.85 11.68 17.91
C ALA A 93 28.46 10.26 17.81
N THR A 94 27.78 9.27 18.35
CA THR A 94 28.21 7.87 18.36
C THR A 94 27.00 6.96 18.15
N ASN A 95 27.11 6.04 17.21
CA ASN A 95 26.18 4.96 17.00
C ASN A 95 26.90 3.62 17.20
N TYR A 96 26.13 2.58 17.45
CA TYR A 96 26.66 1.29 17.85
C TYR A 96 26.14 0.17 16.96
N LEU A 97 26.95 -0.87 16.86
CA LEU A 97 26.55 -2.19 16.37
C LEU A 97 25.94 -2.99 17.52
N ILE A 98 25.07 -3.92 17.19
CA ILE A 98 24.47 -4.83 18.16
C ILE A 98 25.55 -5.76 18.71
N GLY A 99 25.57 -5.94 20.03
CA GLY A 99 26.52 -6.83 20.71
C GLY A 99 25.82 -7.90 21.54
N GLY A 100 26.54 -8.97 21.86
CA GLY A 100 26.02 -10.07 22.67
C GLY A 100 27.09 -10.69 23.58
N ALA A 101 26.62 -11.36 24.62
CA ALA A 101 27.44 -12.15 25.53
C ALA A 101 26.63 -13.37 26.00
N PHE A 102 27.32 -14.50 26.23
CA PHE A 102 26.64 -15.72 26.73
C PHE A 102 26.55 -15.69 28.25
N ALA A 103 25.43 -16.12 28.78
CA ALA A 103 25.13 -16.20 30.20
C ALA A 103 24.25 -17.42 30.54
N ASN A 104 24.34 -17.86 31.79
CA ASN A 104 23.46 -18.82 32.41
C ASN A 104 22.50 -18.13 33.39
N ASP A 105 21.52 -18.88 33.87
CA ASP A 105 20.62 -18.43 34.94
C ASP A 105 21.41 -17.97 36.17
N GLY A 106 21.08 -16.77 36.67
CA GLY A 106 21.72 -16.18 37.85
C GLY A 106 23.13 -15.61 37.64
N ASP A 107 23.65 -15.59 36.41
CA ASP A 107 24.97 -14.99 36.15
C ASP A 107 24.98 -13.49 36.45
N THR A 108 26.03 -13.06 37.13
CA THR A 108 26.28 -11.66 37.47
C THR A 108 27.56 -11.15 36.82
N GLY A 109 27.57 -9.87 36.46
CA GLY A 109 28.75 -9.28 35.84
C GLY A 109 28.93 -9.64 34.36
N VAL A 110 27.84 -10.02 33.68
CA VAL A 110 27.83 -10.26 32.24
C VAL A 110 28.23 -8.97 31.51
N ASP A 111 29.25 -9.05 30.66
CA ASP A 111 29.85 -7.89 29.99
C ASP A 111 29.51 -7.92 28.49
N VAL A 112 28.46 -7.19 28.11
CA VAL A 112 28.06 -7.06 26.71
C VAL A 112 28.81 -5.89 26.09
N ARG A 113 29.53 -6.15 25.00
CA ARG A 113 30.37 -5.16 24.32
C ARG A 113 29.72 -4.72 23.01
N LEU A 114 29.49 -3.39 22.86
CA LEU A 114 29.04 -2.77 21.63
C LEU A 114 30.21 -2.15 20.89
N GLU A 115 30.39 -2.55 19.63
CA GLU A 115 31.32 -1.88 18.74
C GLU A 115 30.73 -0.53 18.29
N ILE A 116 31.59 0.47 18.11
CA ILE A 116 31.17 1.74 17.52
C ILE A 116 31.02 1.57 16.02
N LEU A 117 29.87 2.00 15.49
CA LEU A 117 29.64 2.06 14.04
C LEU A 117 30.61 3.09 13.43
N PRO A 118 31.42 2.75 12.42
CA PRO A 118 32.34 3.68 11.80
C PRO A 118 31.65 4.95 11.28
N ILE A 119 32.28 6.12 11.54
CA ILE A 119 31.72 7.41 11.10
C ILE A 119 32.04 7.67 9.62
N ALA A 120 33.21 7.23 9.16
CA ALA A 120 33.62 7.39 7.78
C ALA A 120 32.94 6.33 6.88
N ASP A 121 32.53 6.74 5.69
CA ASP A 121 32.09 5.82 4.67
C ASP A 121 33.26 5.35 3.81
N ASN A 122 33.18 4.13 3.30
CA ASN A 122 34.16 3.56 2.38
C ASN A 122 34.01 4.20 0.99
N PRO A 123 34.99 4.97 0.52
CA PRO A 123 34.90 5.63 -0.78
C PRO A 123 34.97 4.65 -1.98
N SER A 124 35.33 3.39 -1.71
CA SER A 124 35.40 2.32 -2.70
C SER A 124 34.30 1.28 -2.50
N TYR A 125 33.19 1.66 -1.84
CA TYR A 125 32.08 0.75 -1.64
C TYR A 125 31.42 0.40 -2.97
N GLU A 126 31.26 -0.90 -3.21
CA GLU A 126 30.49 -1.43 -4.32
C GLU A 126 29.27 -2.17 -3.78
N PRO A 127 28.03 -1.74 -4.13
CA PRO A 127 26.84 -2.42 -3.66
C PRO A 127 26.81 -3.88 -4.09
N PRO A 128 26.54 -4.82 -3.16
CA PRO A 128 26.35 -6.21 -3.52
C PRO A 128 25.06 -6.38 -4.33
N THR A 129 25.07 -7.41 -5.18
CA THR A 129 23.85 -7.89 -5.82
C THR A 129 22.97 -8.64 -4.82
N ALA A 130 21.68 -8.74 -5.12
CA ALA A 130 20.71 -9.37 -4.21
C ALA A 130 20.97 -10.88 -4.02
N ASP A 131 21.53 -11.57 -5.01
CA ASP A 131 21.89 -12.99 -4.89
C ASP A 131 23.04 -13.23 -3.89
N ASN A 132 23.94 -12.28 -3.72
CA ASN A 132 24.95 -12.32 -2.65
C ASN A 132 24.29 -12.37 -1.28
N CYS A 133 23.27 -11.53 -1.05
CA CYS A 133 22.45 -11.58 0.18
C CYS A 133 21.67 -12.91 0.26
N GLY A 134 21.16 -13.39 -0.87
CA GLY A 134 20.43 -14.65 -0.99
C GLY A 134 21.23 -15.89 -0.58
N SER A 135 22.56 -15.83 -0.66
CA SER A 135 23.43 -16.94 -0.22
C SER A 135 23.27 -17.26 1.28
N CYS A 136 22.96 -16.25 2.10
CA CYS A 136 22.68 -16.40 3.53
C CYS A 136 21.16 -16.36 3.82
N HIS A 137 20.43 -15.50 3.11
CA HIS A 137 19.00 -15.25 3.29
C HIS A 137 18.15 -16.01 2.27
N ALA A 138 18.39 -17.33 2.17
CA ALA A 138 17.80 -18.20 1.14
C ALA A 138 16.26 -18.28 1.17
N SER A 139 15.61 -18.01 2.31
CA SER A 139 14.16 -17.93 2.42
C SER A 139 13.58 -16.58 2.00
N VAL A 140 14.38 -15.51 2.08
CA VAL A 140 13.97 -14.13 1.79
C VAL A 140 14.17 -13.78 0.31
N TYR A 141 15.32 -14.15 -0.25
CA TYR A 141 15.72 -13.81 -1.61
C TYR A 141 14.69 -14.21 -2.69
N PRO A 142 14.15 -15.45 -2.73
CA PRO A 142 13.18 -15.82 -3.77
C PRO A 142 11.89 -15.00 -3.72
N ARG A 143 11.49 -14.55 -2.52
CA ARG A 143 10.29 -13.72 -2.34
C ARG A 143 10.51 -12.33 -2.88
N TRP A 144 11.65 -11.72 -2.58
CA TRP A 144 12.05 -10.44 -3.16
C TRP A 144 12.22 -10.55 -4.67
N ALA A 145 12.89 -11.59 -5.17
CA ALA A 145 13.16 -11.79 -6.61
C ALA A 145 11.87 -11.92 -7.44
N GLY A 146 10.76 -12.40 -6.84
CA GLY A 146 9.44 -12.43 -7.45
C GLY A 146 8.62 -11.15 -7.28
N SER A 147 9.19 -10.07 -6.74
CA SER A 147 8.47 -8.84 -6.47
C SER A 147 8.72 -7.76 -7.54
N ASN A 148 7.83 -6.77 -7.59
CA ASN A 148 7.99 -5.60 -8.45
C ASN A 148 9.23 -4.76 -8.10
N HIS A 149 9.76 -4.87 -6.88
CA HIS A 149 10.98 -4.18 -6.47
C HIS A 149 12.21 -4.74 -7.17
N ALA A 150 12.31 -6.06 -7.30
CA ALA A 150 13.41 -6.71 -8.02
C ALA A 150 13.47 -6.33 -9.51
N ASP A 151 12.34 -6.00 -10.07
CA ASP A 151 12.18 -5.70 -11.49
C ASP A 151 12.10 -4.19 -11.79
N ALA A 152 12.28 -3.35 -10.77
CA ALA A 152 12.04 -1.92 -10.89
C ALA A 152 12.88 -1.25 -12.00
N ALA A 153 14.17 -1.61 -12.12
CA ALA A 153 15.08 -1.06 -13.13
C ALA A 153 14.77 -1.58 -14.55
N ARG A 154 14.12 -2.74 -14.64
CA ARG A 154 13.79 -3.41 -15.91
C ARG A 154 12.31 -3.37 -16.25
N ASN A 155 11.52 -2.61 -15.49
CA ASN A 155 10.08 -2.51 -15.69
C ASN A 155 9.77 -1.98 -17.09
N GLU A 156 9.22 -2.85 -17.93
CA GLU A 156 8.97 -2.57 -19.35
C GLU A 156 8.07 -1.34 -19.55
N TRP A 157 7.07 -1.15 -18.72
CA TRP A 157 6.18 -0.01 -18.83
C TRP A 157 6.87 1.32 -18.48
N VAL A 158 7.74 1.29 -17.47
CA VAL A 158 8.52 2.48 -17.10
C VAL A 158 9.54 2.80 -18.18
N LEU A 159 10.22 1.79 -18.76
CA LEU A 159 11.13 1.97 -19.87
C LEU A 159 10.41 2.47 -21.14
N ASP A 160 9.19 1.99 -21.41
CA ASP A 160 8.35 2.50 -22.49
C ASP A 160 8.00 3.99 -22.32
N LEU A 161 7.74 4.42 -21.11
CA LEU A 161 7.43 5.82 -20.80
C LEU A 161 8.70 6.68 -20.74
N PHE A 162 9.84 6.11 -20.38
CA PHE A 162 11.10 6.83 -20.26
C PHE A 162 11.83 6.96 -21.63
N SER A 163 12.14 5.86 -22.29
CA SER A 163 12.93 5.81 -23.52
C SER A 163 12.25 5.09 -24.69
N GLY A 164 11.06 4.53 -24.48
CA GLY A 164 10.36 3.77 -25.52
C GLY A 164 10.92 2.36 -25.77
N SER A 165 11.78 1.85 -24.89
CA SER A 165 12.58 0.65 -25.15
C SER A 165 12.09 -0.62 -24.45
N GLY A 166 11.04 -0.56 -23.62
CA GLY A 166 10.59 -1.71 -22.82
C GLY A 166 9.85 -2.77 -23.62
N THR A 167 9.01 -2.35 -24.56
CA THR A 167 8.20 -3.25 -25.39
C THR A 167 8.29 -2.87 -26.87
N PRO A 168 7.90 -3.76 -27.81
CA PRO A 168 7.92 -3.45 -29.24
C PRO A 168 7.07 -2.24 -29.65
N GLY A 169 6.02 -1.90 -28.89
CA GLY A 169 5.16 -0.73 -29.12
C GLY A 169 5.52 0.48 -28.25
N GLY A 170 6.52 0.36 -27.40
CA GLY A 170 6.85 1.31 -26.34
C GLY A 170 7.23 2.71 -26.81
N GLY A 171 7.79 2.84 -28.00
CA GLY A 171 8.11 4.13 -28.63
C GLY A 171 6.88 4.93 -29.10
N ALA A 172 5.68 4.35 -29.09
CA ALA A 172 4.48 5.06 -29.50
C ALA A 172 3.94 5.98 -28.40
N GLY A 173 3.44 7.17 -28.77
CA GLY A 173 2.88 8.15 -27.86
C GLY A 173 3.94 8.85 -27.01
N TYR A 174 3.66 9.08 -25.73
CA TYR A 174 4.58 9.77 -24.85
C TYR A 174 5.85 8.95 -24.58
N VAL A 175 7.00 9.58 -24.80
CA VAL A 175 8.33 9.11 -24.41
C VAL A 175 9.07 10.28 -23.80
N PHE A 176 9.54 10.14 -22.56
CA PHE A 176 10.21 11.23 -21.83
C PHE A 176 11.45 11.73 -22.57
N ARG A 177 12.35 10.86 -23.00
CA ARG A 177 13.59 11.23 -23.71
C ARG A 177 13.36 11.93 -25.07
N ASP A 178 12.18 11.74 -25.67
CA ASP A 178 11.83 12.38 -26.95
C ASP A 178 11.23 13.78 -26.75
N THR A 179 10.75 14.08 -25.53
CA THR A 179 9.98 15.28 -25.23
C THR A 179 10.70 16.25 -24.30
N HIS A 180 11.78 15.80 -23.65
CA HIS A 180 12.57 16.60 -22.69
C HIS A 180 13.99 16.81 -23.19
N ASP A 181 14.76 17.67 -22.49
CA ASP A 181 16.13 17.96 -22.86
C ASP A 181 17.00 16.70 -22.71
N PRO A 182 17.97 16.45 -23.61
CA PRO A 182 18.74 15.19 -23.61
C PRO A 182 19.51 14.88 -22.34
N GLY A 183 19.76 15.89 -21.48
CA GLY A 183 20.45 15.74 -20.21
C GLY A 183 19.52 15.50 -19.00
N GLU A 184 18.22 15.59 -19.22
CA GLU A 184 17.26 15.38 -18.12
C GLU A 184 17.06 13.89 -17.83
N THR A 185 17.16 13.52 -16.55
CA THR A 185 17.01 12.13 -16.09
C THR A 185 15.58 11.79 -15.69
N GLY A 186 14.71 12.79 -15.51
CA GLY A 186 13.37 12.61 -14.93
C GLY A 186 13.37 12.00 -13.52
N PHE A 187 14.56 11.84 -12.91
CA PHE A 187 14.78 11.19 -11.60
C PHE A 187 14.23 9.76 -11.48
N CYS A 188 13.98 9.10 -12.61
CA CYS A 188 13.40 7.76 -12.62
C CYS A 188 14.31 6.74 -11.93
N ALA A 189 15.63 6.81 -12.18
CA ALA A 189 16.61 5.89 -11.61
C ALA A 189 16.70 6.01 -10.08
N THR A 190 16.42 7.18 -9.49
CA THR A 190 16.45 7.37 -8.04
C THR A 190 15.54 6.40 -7.29
N CYS A 191 14.39 6.03 -7.87
CA CYS A 191 13.47 5.05 -7.28
C CYS A 191 13.56 3.67 -7.95
N HIS A 192 13.94 3.60 -9.23
CA HIS A 192 13.93 2.37 -9.99
C HIS A 192 15.27 1.65 -10.04
N ALA A 193 16.39 2.35 -9.82
CA ALA A 193 17.75 1.80 -9.75
C ALA A 193 18.57 2.54 -8.68
N PRO A 194 18.09 2.62 -7.42
CA PRO A 194 18.67 3.49 -6.40
C PRO A 194 20.13 3.16 -6.08
N MET A 195 20.58 1.91 -6.20
CA MET A 195 21.96 1.52 -5.93
C MET A 195 22.94 1.88 -7.05
N GLU A 196 22.49 2.39 -8.16
CA GLU A 196 23.36 3.06 -9.14
C GLU A 196 23.26 4.59 -8.98
N ASP A 197 22.05 5.12 -8.80
CA ASP A 197 21.82 6.56 -8.70
C ASP A 197 22.46 7.18 -7.44
N VAL A 198 22.56 6.45 -6.32
CA VAL A 198 23.09 6.96 -5.05
C VAL A 198 24.54 7.46 -5.14
N PHE A 199 25.34 6.93 -6.05
CA PHE A 199 26.73 7.35 -6.29
C PHE A 199 26.87 8.54 -7.25
N ASN A 200 25.80 8.83 -8.01
CA ASN A 200 25.72 10.01 -8.88
C ASN A 200 24.28 10.57 -8.88
N PRO A 201 23.84 11.11 -7.74
CA PRO A 201 22.43 11.38 -7.48
C PRO A 201 21.78 12.29 -8.52
N GLY A 202 20.68 11.83 -9.12
CA GLY A 202 19.90 12.56 -10.11
C GLY A 202 20.58 12.71 -11.48
N GLN A 203 21.69 12.03 -11.73
CA GLN A 203 22.40 12.04 -13.02
C GLN A 203 22.26 10.74 -13.80
N THR A 204 21.68 9.71 -13.19
CA THR A 204 21.55 8.39 -13.80
C THR A 204 20.33 8.34 -14.71
N MET A 205 20.54 8.03 -16.00
CA MET A 205 19.47 7.70 -16.93
C MET A 205 18.96 6.29 -16.69
N LEU A 206 17.66 6.09 -16.61
CA LEU A 206 17.11 4.78 -16.29
C LEU A 206 17.44 3.69 -17.32
N ASP A 207 17.45 4.05 -18.59
CA ASP A 207 17.78 3.14 -19.70
C ASP A 207 19.30 2.94 -19.91
N GLU A 208 20.14 3.61 -19.12
CA GLU A 208 21.60 3.49 -19.12
C GLU A 208 22.13 2.79 -17.85
N VAL A 209 21.24 2.37 -16.97
CA VAL A 209 21.59 1.58 -15.78
C VAL A 209 22.32 0.31 -16.21
N SER A 210 23.50 0.07 -15.64
CA SER A 210 24.39 -0.99 -16.11
C SER A 210 25.09 -1.76 -14.99
N THR A 211 25.17 -1.21 -13.77
CA THR A 211 25.78 -1.94 -12.66
C THR A 211 24.89 -3.12 -12.24
N PRO A 212 25.47 -4.25 -11.83
CA PRO A 212 24.67 -5.39 -11.40
C PRO A 212 23.69 -5.05 -10.27
N ALA A 213 24.11 -4.28 -9.26
CA ALA A 213 23.27 -3.87 -8.15
C ALA A 213 22.17 -2.86 -8.56
N GLY A 214 22.46 -1.99 -9.56
CA GLY A 214 21.47 -1.09 -10.15
C GLY A 214 20.40 -1.85 -10.92
N MET A 215 20.81 -2.85 -11.70
CA MET A 215 19.91 -3.72 -12.46
C MET A 215 19.06 -4.66 -11.60
N ASP A 216 19.40 -4.84 -10.34
CA ASP A 216 18.53 -5.52 -9.34
C ASP A 216 17.37 -4.63 -8.87
N GLY A 217 17.24 -3.41 -9.38
CA GLY A 217 16.15 -2.51 -9.03
C GLY A 217 16.23 -2.04 -7.58
N VAL A 218 15.14 -2.17 -6.83
CA VAL A 218 15.10 -1.87 -5.39
C VAL A 218 15.54 -3.13 -4.64
N ASN A 219 16.85 -3.29 -4.51
CA ASN A 219 17.47 -4.49 -3.95
C ASN A 219 17.57 -4.43 -2.40
N CYS A 220 18.19 -5.45 -1.80
CA CYS A 220 18.31 -5.58 -0.34
C CYS A 220 18.97 -4.36 0.29
N VAL A 221 20.11 -3.91 -0.25
CA VAL A 221 20.87 -2.81 0.31
C VAL A 221 20.23 -1.45 0.08
N THR A 222 19.30 -1.33 -0.85
CA THR A 222 18.48 -0.11 -0.99
C THR A 222 17.75 0.24 0.31
N CYS A 223 17.21 -0.77 1.02
CA CYS A 223 16.60 -0.56 2.32
C CYS A 223 17.64 -0.66 3.46
N HIS A 224 18.49 -1.69 3.43
CA HIS A 224 19.38 -2.02 4.54
C HIS A 224 20.65 -1.18 4.62
N GLN A 225 20.89 -0.26 3.68
CA GLN A 225 21.91 0.79 3.75
C GLN A 225 21.29 2.21 3.88
N MET A 226 19.95 2.30 3.84
CA MET A 226 19.26 3.57 4.13
C MET A 226 19.26 3.81 5.63
N ASP A 227 19.97 4.83 6.05
CA ASP A 227 20.14 5.16 7.47
C ASP A 227 19.11 6.17 7.98
N SER A 228 18.60 7.03 7.13
CA SER A 228 17.53 7.96 7.50
C SER A 228 16.66 8.39 6.33
N VAL A 229 15.43 8.83 6.65
CA VAL A 229 14.51 9.52 5.75
C VAL A 229 14.10 10.82 6.42
N ASP A 230 14.23 11.92 5.70
CA ASP A 230 13.83 13.24 6.17
C ASP A 230 12.34 13.48 5.92
N GLU A 231 11.52 13.24 6.94
CA GLU A 231 10.08 13.45 6.86
C GLU A 231 9.71 14.90 6.56
N GLY A 232 10.50 15.87 7.02
CA GLY A 232 10.32 17.29 6.74
C GLY A 232 10.57 17.65 5.27
N ASN A 233 11.27 16.81 4.53
CA ASN A 233 11.63 17.02 3.13
C ASN A 233 10.81 16.16 2.14
N LEU A 234 9.84 15.38 2.61
CA LEU A 234 9.03 14.51 1.72
C LEU A 234 8.23 15.30 0.69
N ASP A 235 7.75 16.48 1.06
CA ASP A 235 7.01 17.39 0.19
C ASP A 235 7.94 18.41 -0.50
N ALA A 236 9.23 18.42 -0.15
CA ALA A 236 10.18 19.19 -0.91
C ALA A 236 10.33 18.54 -2.28
N LEU A 237 10.20 19.31 -3.23
CA LEU A 237 10.13 19.24 -4.66
C LEU A 237 11.00 18.17 -5.35
N HIS A 238 11.70 17.30 -4.63
CA HIS A 238 12.73 16.48 -5.23
C HIS A 238 12.94 15.15 -4.49
N PHE A 239 13.20 14.07 -5.21
CA PHE A 239 13.62 12.79 -4.63
C PHE A 239 14.92 12.91 -3.85
N LEU A 240 15.87 13.70 -4.36
CA LEU A 240 17.17 13.94 -3.72
C LEU A 240 16.99 14.63 -2.38
N GLY A 241 17.70 14.16 -1.36
CA GLY A 241 17.67 14.70 -0.01
C GLY A 241 16.52 14.18 0.86
N LYS A 242 15.64 13.31 0.33
CA LYS A 242 14.62 12.64 1.15
C LYS A 242 15.19 11.50 1.98
N SER A 243 16.13 10.77 1.42
CA SER A 243 16.79 9.64 2.09
C SER A 243 18.30 9.79 2.04
N THR A 244 18.94 9.24 3.04
CA THR A 244 20.40 9.15 3.09
C THR A 244 20.82 7.72 3.25
N TYR A 245 22.00 7.45 2.72
CA TYR A 245 22.63 6.13 2.74
C TYR A 245 23.97 6.24 3.44
N ARG A 246 24.36 5.17 4.10
CA ARG A 246 25.66 5.05 4.72
C ARG A 246 26.31 3.75 4.26
N PHE A 247 27.59 3.84 3.97
CA PHE A 247 28.44 2.72 3.57
C PHE A 247 29.67 2.68 4.46
N PRO A 248 29.53 2.42 5.80
CA PRO A 248 30.61 2.59 6.74
C PRO A 248 31.85 1.83 6.34
N ASP A 249 33.03 2.43 6.60
CA ASP A 249 34.32 1.84 6.25
C ASP A 249 34.62 0.63 7.13
N SER A 250 34.67 -0.54 6.50
CA SER A 250 34.91 -1.80 7.19
C SER A 250 36.40 -1.99 7.50
N THR A 251 36.70 -2.33 8.74
CA THR A 251 38.07 -2.72 9.13
C THR A 251 38.45 -4.11 8.62
N THR A 252 37.48 -4.91 8.16
CA THR A 252 37.71 -6.28 7.66
C THR A 252 37.91 -6.34 6.15
N GLY A 253 37.62 -5.24 5.44
CA GLY A 253 37.72 -5.18 3.98
C GLY A 253 36.57 -5.84 3.23
N SER A 254 35.47 -6.22 3.93
CA SER A 254 34.25 -6.70 3.29
C SER A 254 33.34 -5.52 2.94
N THR A 255 32.63 -5.61 1.81
CA THR A 255 31.73 -4.56 1.32
C THR A 255 30.36 -4.62 1.95
N PHE A 256 29.98 -5.66 2.68
CA PHE A 256 28.66 -5.82 3.30
C PHE A 256 28.68 -6.01 4.81
N ASP A 257 29.71 -5.51 5.47
CA ASP A 257 29.89 -5.75 6.91
C ASP A 257 28.82 -5.09 7.78
N TYR A 258 28.21 -4.00 7.32
CA TYR A 258 27.29 -3.20 8.13
C TYR A 258 25.94 -3.03 7.44
N VAL A 259 24.88 -3.29 8.20
CA VAL A 259 23.49 -3.13 7.72
C VAL A 259 22.60 -2.54 8.81
N TRP A 260 21.53 -1.88 8.41
CA TRP A 260 20.47 -1.42 9.30
C TRP A 260 19.24 -2.33 9.19
N GLY A 261 18.60 -2.59 10.32
CA GLY A 261 17.42 -3.42 10.34
C GLY A 261 16.57 -3.25 11.59
N PRO A 262 15.36 -3.81 11.59
CA PRO A 262 14.40 -3.67 12.69
C PRO A 262 14.66 -4.59 13.87
N LEU A 263 15.54 -5.59 13.72
CA LEU A 263 15.87 -6.52 14.78
C LEU A 263 17.01 -5.94 15.63
N ASP A 264 16.84 -5.93 16.94
CA ASP A 264 17.73 -5.31 17.91
C ASP A 264 18.66 -6.30 18.63
N ASP A 265 18.78 -7.53 18.09
CA ASP A 265 19.47 -8.65 18.69
C ASP A 265 20.33 -9.48 17.72
N VAL A 266 20.65 -8.95 16.55
CA VAL A 266 21.43 -9.66 15.52
C VAL A 266 22.93 -9.47 15.77
N THR A 267 23.63 -10.53 16.16
CA THR A 267 25.05 -10.52 16.57
C THR A 267 25.97 -11.30 15.61
N PHE A 268 25.53 -11.56 14.38
CA PHE A 268 26.30 -12.34 13.42
C PHE A 268 27.60 -11.63 12.99
N PRO A 269 28.78 -12.28 13.11
CA PRO A 269 30.05 -11.59 12.93
C PRO A 269 30.41 -11.22 11.48
N ALA A 270 29.84 -11.92 10.49
CA ALA A 270 30.14 -11.66 9.07
C ALA A 270 29.28 -10.55 8.46
N MET A 271 28.17 -10.18 9.12
CA MET A 271 27.32 -9.07 8.75
C MET A 271 26.83 -8.41 10.02
N LYS A 272 27.41 -7.27 10.37
CA LYS A 272 27.15 -6.57 11.61
C LYS A 272 25.95 -5.64 11.46
N ALA A 273 25.00 -5.74 12.35
CA ALA A 273 23.78 -4.95 12.31
C ALA A 273 23.82 -3.78 13.27
N SER A 274 23.29 -2.64 12.83
CA SER A 274 22.87 -1.53 13.69
C SER A 274 21.35 -1.52 13.79
N TYR A 275 20.82 -1.44 14.99
CA TYR A 275 19.38 -1.42 15.21
C TYR A 275 18.75 -0.12 14.71
N SER A 276 17.77 -0.21 13.84
CA SER A 276 17.09 0.94 13.26
C SER A 276 15.59 0.84 13.38
N THR A 277 15.01 1.78 14.13
CA THR A 277 13.54 1.89 14.24
C THR A 277 12.87 2.34 12.95
N LEU A 278 13.59 3.03 12.05
CA LEU A 278 13.10 3.45 10.74
C LEU A 278 12.53 2.25 9.96
N HIS A 279 13.20 1.10 10.01
CA HIS A 279 12.82 -0.10 9.26
C HIS A 279 11.51 -0.76 9.72
N SER A 280 10.98 -0.33 10.87
CA SER A 280 9.66 -0.74 11.37
C SER A 280 8.58 0.32 11.14
N THR A 281 8.87 1.40 10.42
CA THR A 281 7.91 2.50 10.18
C THR A 281 7.59 2.67 8.70
N SER A 282 6.41 3.22 8.42
CA SER A 282 6.02 3.60 7.05
C SER A 282 6.93 4.64 6.42
N LEU A 283 7.68 5.40 7.23
CA LEU A 283 8.58 6.44 6.76
C LEU A 283 9.69 5.89 5.86
N LEU A 284 10.16 4.66 6.09
CA LEU A 284 11.12 3.99 5.20
C LEU A 284 10.62 3.96 3.75
N CYS A 285 9.33 3.67 3.55
CA CYS A 285 8.73 3.57 2.22
C CYS A 285 8.49 4.93 1.58
N ALA A 286 8.34 5.98 2.40
CA ALA A 286 8.03 7.33 1.95
C ALA A 286 9.10 7.91 1.03
N ALA A 287 10.36 7.48 1.16
CA ALA A 287 11.47 7.93 0.31
C ALA A 287 11.15 7.84 -1.19
N CYS A 288 10.44 6.78 -1.62
CA CYS A 288 10.03 6.56 -3.01
C CYS A 288 8.51 6.66 -3.19
N HIS A 289 7.70 6.36 -2.14
CA HIS A 289 6.24 6.34 -2.24
C HIS A 289 5.56 7.65 -1.81
N GLN A 290 6.34 8.74 -1.71
CA GLN A 290 5.86 10.12 -1.64
C GLN A 290 6.68 10.97 -2.61
N TYR A 291 6.00 11.58 -3.58
CA TYR A 291 6.66 12.39 -4.60
C TYR A 291 5.74 13.48 -5.14
N GLU A 292 6.30 14.66 -5.31
CA GLU A 292 5.67 15.80 -6.00
C GLU A 292 6.54 16.23 -7.18
N ASN A 293 5.94 16.87 -8.18
CA ASN A 293 6.70 17.42 -9.29
C ASN A 293 7.67 18.49 -8.75
N PRO A 294 8.97 18.38 -9.05
CA PRO A 294 9.98 19.24 -8.44
C PRO A 294 9.86 20.72 -8.81
N THR A 295 9.18 21.04 -9.89
CA THR A 295 9.04 22.44 -10.38
C THR A 295 7.71 23.03 -9.93
N THR A 296 6.64 22.27 -9.94
CA THR A 296 5.28 22.80 -9.76
C THR A 296 4.66 22.42 -8.42
N GLY A 297 5.21 21.43 -7.72
CA GLY A 297 4.62 20.85 -6.50
C GLY A 297 3.36 20.01 -6.77
N ALA A 298 3.07 19.67 -8.03
CA ALA A 298 1.94 18.83 -8.35
C ALA A 298 2.14 17.40 -7.79
N PRO A 299 1.14 16.82 -7.13
CA PRO A 299 1.29 15.52 -6.45
C PRO A 299 1.37 14.38 -7.47
N GLY A 300 2.56 13.82 -7.66
CA GLY A 300 2.80 12.65 -8.51
C GLY A 300 2.37 11.35 -7.85
N GLN A 301 2.87 11.11 -6.65
CA GLN A 301 2.56 9.94 -5.85
C GLN A 301 2.44 10.33 -4.38
N ASN A 302 1.26 10.12 -3.77
CA ASN A 302 0.94 10.58 -2.41
C ASN A 302 0.64 9.44 -1.43
N THR A 303 1.05 8.22 -1.73
CA THR A 303 0.65 7.04 -0.96
C THR A 303 0.99 7.16 0.53
N TYR A 304 2.18 7.68 0.86
CA TYR A 304 2.57 7.89 2.26
C TYR A 304 1.69 8.94 2.96
N ARG A 305 1.43 10.09 2.33
CA ARG A 305 0.57 11.14 2.91
C ARG A 305 -0.89 10.68 3.03
N GLU A 306 -1.38 9.89 2.08
CA GLU A 306 -2.69 9.26 2.17
C GLU A 306 -2.76 8.30 3.36
N TRP A 307 -1.70 7.49 3.59
CA TRP A 307 -1.57 6.64 4.77
C TRP A 307 -1.49 7.47 6.06
N ALA A 308 -0.66 8.49 6.10
CA ALA A 308 -0.49 9.34 7.28
C ALA A 308 -1.80 10.05 7.71
N ALA A 309 -2.71 10.28 6.77
CA ALA A 309 -4.05 10.83 7.03
C ALA A 309 -5.09 9.76 7.37
N SER A 310 -4.76 8.47 7.31
CA SER A 310 -5.69 7.36 7.51
C SER A 310 -5.83 6.96 8.98
N PRO A 311 -6.89 6.22 9.35
CA PRO A 311 -7.00 5.61 10.66
C PRO A 311 -5.85 4.66 11.02
N PHE A 312 -5.18 4.08 10.02
CA PHE A 312 -4.07 3.14 10.21
C PHE A 312 -2.76 3.81 10.67
N ALA A 313 -2.61 5.12 10.48
CA ALA A 313 -1.46 5.86 10.99
C ALA A 313 -1.62 6.27 12.47
N VAL A 314 -2.84 6.19 13.02
CA VAL A 314 -3.10 6.61 14.40
C VAL A 314 -2.46 5.62 15.38
N PRO A 315 -1.58 6.09 16.31
CA PRO A 315 -0.95 5.21 17.28
C PRO A 315 -1.96 4.45 18.14
N GLY A 316 -1.76 3.14 18.30
CA GLY A 316 -2.63 2.28 19.09
C GLY A 316 -2.77 0.89 18.49
N PRO A 317 -3.67 0.04 19.04
CA PRO A 317 -3.83 -1.35 18.58
C PRO A 317 -4.27 -1.50 17.12
N GLY A 318 -4.86 -0.45 16.53
CA GLY A 318 -5.29 -0.40 15.13
C GLY A 318 -4.22 0.10 14.16
N GLN A 319 -3.10 0.62 14.66
CA GLN A 319 -2.03 1.11 13.81
C GLN A 319 -1.47 -0.01 12.93
N ARG A 320 -1.25 0.31 11.65
CA ARG A 320 -0.59 -0.57 10.68
C ARG A 320 0.36 0.25 9.83
N ASN A 321 1.61 -0.16 9.79
CA ASN A 321 2.60 0.39 8.87
C ASN A 321 2.51 -0.27 7.50
N CYS A 322 3.17 0.30 6.52
CA CYS A 322 3.22 -0.27 5.16
C CYS A 322 3.69 -1.72 5.16
N GLN A 323 4.68 -2.02 6.00
CA GLN A 323 5.24 -3.37 6.15
C GLN A 323 4.21 -4.38 6.67
N ASP A 324 3.22 -3.96 7.47
CA ASP A 324 2.24 -4.88 8.06
C ASP A 324 1.30 -5.49 7.02
N CYS A 325 1.06 -4.76 5.92
CA CYS A 325 0.22 -5.23 4.81
C CYS A 325 1.05 -5.71 3.62
N HIS A 326 2.12 -4.99 3.24
CA HIS A 326 2.89 -5.27 2.03
C HIS A 326 4.06 -6.24 2.25
N MET A 327 4.47 -6.44 3.51
CA MET A 327 5.49 -7.39 3.95
C MET A 327 4.92 -8.22 5.11
N PRO A 328 3.89 -9.04 4.90
CA PRO A 328 3.21 -9.76 5.98
C PRO A 328 4.17 -10.70 6.73
N PRO A 329 3.84 -11.10 7.97
CA PRO A 329 4.60 -12.12 8.68
C PRO A 329 4.79 -13.39 7.87
N ALA A 330 5.93 -14.07 8.05
CA ALA A 330 6.19 -15.34 7.39
C ALA A 330 5.20 -16.42 7.88
N THR A 331 4.76 -17.26 6.95
CA THR A 331 3.83 -18.37 7.23
C THR A 331 4.53 -19.73 7.40
N ASP A 332 5.82 -19.78 7.10
CA ASP A 332 6.70 -20.94 7.28
C ASP A 332 7.60 -20.77 8.51
N SER A 333 8.44 -21.78 8.76
CA SER A 333 9.45 -21.79 9.82
C SER A 333 10.88 -21.65 9.30
N ASP A 334 11.05 -21.23 8.04
CA ASP A 334 12.38 -21.11 7.47
C ASP A 334 13.20 -20.02 8.21
N PRO A 335 14.48 -20.29 8.51
CA PRO A 335 15.32 -19.33 9.20
C PRO A 335 15.58 -18.09 8.32
N LEU A 336 15.75 -16.94 8.95
CA LEU A 336 16.15 -15.72 8.23
C LEU A 336 17.56 -15.86 7.62
N CYS A 337 18.45 -16.56 8.30
CA CYS A 337 19.80 -16.84 7.81
C CYS A 337 20.12 -18.33 7.98
N VAL A 338 20.58 -18.97 6.90
CA VAL A 338 20.91 -20.40 6.92
C VAL A 338 22.12 -20.75 7.80
N PHE A 339 22.99 -19.79 8.09
CA PHE A 339 24.17 -20.00 8.95
C PHE A 339 23.84 -19.76 10.43
N VAL A 340 22.70 -19.16 10.72
CA VAL A 340 22.21 -18.93 12.09
C VAL A 340 20.74 -19.35 12.11
N PRO A 341 20.48 -20.69 12.13
CA PRO A 341 19.12 -21.19 12.14
C PRO A 341 18.55 -21.02 13.56
N GLU A 342 17.89 -19.91 13.80
CA GLU A 342 17.17 -19.64 15.03
C GLU A 342 15.67 -19.60 14.79
N ASP A 343 14.92 -20.08 15.78
CA ASP A 343 13.46 -20.00 15.76
C ASP A 343 13.03 -18.60 16.22
N ARG A 344 12.54 -17.81 15.27
CA ARG A 344 12.02 -16.47 15.53
C ARG A 344 10.51 -16.40 15.32
N PRO A 345 9.80 -15.61 16.13
CA PRO A 345 8.38 -15.35 15.91
C PRO A 345 8.10 -14.89 14.48
N ALA A 346 6.94 -15.24 13.95
CA ALA A 346 6.57 -14.93 12.56
C ALA A 346 6.55 -13.42 12.26
N ASP A 347 6.22 -12.58 13.23
CA ASP A 347 6.21 -11.12 13.12
C ASP A 347 7.61 -10.51 13.02
N GLN A 348 8.65 -11.21 13.48
CA GLN A 348 10.05 -10.87 13.26
C GLN A 348 10.59 -11.37 11.92
N ARG A 349 9.87 -12.28 11.25
CA ARG A 349 10.21 -12.86 9.95
C ARG A 349 9.27 -12.33 8.88
N ARG A 350 9.55 -11.14 8.35
CA ARG A 350 8.71 -10.49 7.32
C ARG A 350 8.97 -11.07 5.93
N GLN A 351 7.89 -11.32 5.20
CA GLN A 351 7.98 -11.71 3.80
C GLN A 351 8.34 -10.48 2.94
N HIS A 352 9.38 -10.59 2.13
CA HIS A 352 9.83 -9.52 1.23
C HIS A 352 9.15 -9.63 -0.16
N ILE A 353 7.84 -9.93 -0.18
CA ILE A 353 7.07 -10.09 -1.42
C ILE A 353 6.51 -8.77 -1.96
N PHE A 354 6.48 -7.73 -1.15
CA PHE A 354 6.00 -6.38 -1.53
C PHE A 354 4.72 -6.43 -2.35
N ILE A 355 3.68 -7.08 -1.79
CA ILE A 355 2.41 -7.31 -2.48
C ILE A 355 1.82 -5.98 -2.94
N GLY A 356 1.54 -5.86 -4.23
CA GLY A 356 0.87 -4.70 -4.82
C GLY A 356 -0.62 -4.94 -5.06
N SER A 357 -1.13 -4.34 -6.14
CA SER A 357 -2.53 -4.47 -6.57
C SER A 357 -2.80 -5.83 -7.21
N THR A 358 -2.78 -6.90 -6.40
CA THR A 358 -3.25 -8.23 -6.81
C THR A 358 -4.77 -8.34 -6.66
N PRO A 359 -5.44 -9.30 -7.33
CA PRO A 359 -6.86 -9.55 -7.11
C PRO A 359 -7.21 -9.73 -5.64
N GLU A 360 -6.43 -10.51 -4.88
CA GLU A 360 -6.65 -10.79 -3.47
C GLU A 360 -6.53 -9.53 -2.60
N MET A 361 -5.51 -8.69 -2.84
CA MET A 361 -5.35 -7.43 -2.10
C MET A 361 -6.51 -6.49 -2.36
N LEU A 362 -6.97 -6.37 -3.60
CA LEU A 362 -8.09 -5.51 -3.95
C LEU A 362 -9.40 -6.03 -3.34
N GLN A 363 -9.71 -7.32 -3.51
CA GLN A 363 -10.95 -7.95 -3.03
C GLN A 363 -11.04 -7.99 -1.51
N ASN A 364 -9.93 -8.14 -0.81
CA ASN A 364 -9.90 -8.18 0.66
C ASN A 364 -9.96 -6.81 1.34
N ASN A 365 -9.82 -5.71 0.60
CA ASN A 365 -9.75 -4.37 1.16
C ASN A 365 -10.80 -3.39 0.62
N LEU A 366 -11.58 -3.81 -0.38
CA LEU A 366 -12.61 -3.02 -1.02
C LEU A 366 -13.94 -3.76 -1.04
N ALA A 367 -15.04 -3.05 -0.82
CA ALA A 367 -16.37 -3.61 -0.92
C ALA A 367 -17.21 -2.86 -1.94
N LEU A 368 -18.06 -3.61 -2.66
CA LEU A 368 -19.11 -3.07 -3.49
C LEU A 368 -20.45 -3.57 -2.94
N THR A 369 -21.38 -2.66 -2.72
CA THR A 369 -22.77 -3.01 -2.39
C THR A 369 -23.72 -2.26 -3.31
N MET A 370 -24.88 -2.85 -3.58
CA MET A 370 -25.84 -2.28 -4.49
C MET A 370 -27.26 -2.43 -3.95
N SER A 371 -28.08 -1.41 -4.13
CA SER A 371 -29.53 -1.46 -3.94
C SER A 371 -30.25 -0.88 -5.14
N ALA A 372 -31.47 -1.36 -5.39
CA ALA A 372 -32.30 -0.86 -6.47
C ALA A 372 -33.74 -0.66 -6.00
N GLN A 373 -34.39 0.36 -6.52
CA GLN A 373 -35.81 0.65 -6.25
C GLN A 373 -36.53 1.16 -7.50
N GLU A 374 -37.78 0.78 -7.61
CA GLU A 374 -38.69 1.38 -8.60
C GLU A 374 -39.10 2.79 -8.12
N ILE A 375 -39.01 3.74 -9.03
CA ILE A 375 -39.57 5.09 -8.89
C ILE A 375 -40.47 5.36 -10.10
N PRO A 376 -41.34 6.38 -10.11
CA PRO A 376 -42.26 6.58 -11.19
C PRO A 376 -41.59 6.59 -12.57
N GLY A 377 -41.86 5.52 -13.39
CA GLY A 377 -41.34 5.33 -14.74
C GLY A 377 -39.84 5.01 -14.82
N ARG A 378 -39.15 4.76 -13.71
CA ARG A 378 -37.69 4.54 -13.69
C ARG A 378 -37.29 3.47 -12.69
N VAL A 379 -36.05 3.02 -12.83
CA VAL A 379 -35.34 2.23 -11.84
C VAL A 379 -34.18 3.07 -11.33
N ARG A 380 -34.12 3.31 -10.01
CA ARG A 380 -32.99 3.95 -9.34
C ARG A 380 -32.08 2.90 -8.74
N VAL A 381 -30.81 2.95 -9.10
CA VAL A 381 -29.75 2.09 -8.56
C VAL A 381 -28.80 2.93 -7.74
N THR A 382 -28.51 2.50 -6.51
CA THR A 382 -27.49 3.10 -5.66
C THR A 382 -26.40 2.07 -5.41
N ALA A 383 -25.19 2.37 -5.83
CA ALA A 383 -24.00 1.55 -5.62
C ALA A 383 -23.05 2.27 -4.65
N ASN A 384 -22.51 1.53 -3.67
CA ASN A 384 -21.52 2.04 -2.73
C ASN A 384 -20.22 1.28 -2.96
N VAL A 385 -19.13 2.03 -3.10
CA VAL A 385 -17.76 1.51 -3.13
C VAL A 385 -17.07 1.95 -1.85
N GLU A 386 -16.71 1.01 -1.01
CA GLU A 386 -16.08 1.25 0.28
C GLU A 386 -14.61 0.83 0.26
N ASN A 387 -13.73 1.72 0.72
CA ASN A 387 -12.33 1.44 0.98
C ASN A 387 -12.15 1.15 2.48
N PHE A 388 -12.49 -0.05 2.93
CA PHE A 388 -12.51 -0.41 4.34
C PHE A 388 -11.16 -0.89 4.88
N GLY A 389 -10.28 -1.40 4.03
CA GLY A 389 -9.07 -2.11 4.46
C GLY A 389 -7.75 -1.54 3.94
N ALA A 390 -7.74 -0.73 2.88
CA ALA A 390 -6.51 -0.11 2.42
C ALA A 390 -6.14 1.10 3.29
N GLY A 391 -4.91 1.14 3.79
CA GLY A 391 -4.39 2.22 4.61
C GLY A 391 -4.12 3.53 3.86
N HIS A 392 -4.53 3.64 2.61
CA HIS A 392 -4.35 4.79 1.72
C HIS A 392 -5.56 4.91 0.80
N SER A 393 -5.62 5.93 -0.02
CA SER A 393 -6.72 6.10 -0.98
C SER A 393 -6.79 4.97 -2.00
N PHE A 394 -7.97 4.76 -2.57
CA PHE A 394 -8.18 3.82 -3.68
C PHE A 394 -8.70 4.57 -4.93
N PRO A 395 -8.07 4.34 -6.11
CA PRO A 395 -6.73 3.78 -6.29
C PRO A 395 -5.64 4.71 -5.75
N THR A 396 -4.41 4.22 -5.57
CA THR A 396 -3.24 5.00 -5.11
C THR A 396 -2.02 4.75 -5.98
N GLY A 397 -0.92 5.44 -5.67
CA GLY A 397 0.37 5.32 -6.35
C GLY A 397 0.48 6.28 -7.53
N VAL A 398 1.15 5.82 -8.60
CA VAL A 398 1.33 6.63 -9.81
C VAL A 398 0.00 7.00 -10.44
N SER A 399 -0.09 8.21 -10.96
CA SER A 399 -1.34 8.84 -11.44
C SER A 399 -1.99 8.17 -12.66
N ILE A 400 -1.34 7.20 -13.29
CA ILE A 400 -1.94 6.44 -14.40
C ILE A 400 -2.94 5.35 -13.92
N ARG A 401 -2.92 5.01 -12.63
CA ARG A 401 -3.83 4.03 -12.04
C ARG A 401 -5.22 4.61 -11.89
N ASN A 402 -6.23 3.81 -12.18
CA ASN A 402 -7.62 4.23 -12.11
C ASN A 402 -8.54 3.06 -11.76
N ALA A 403 -9.78 3.39 -11.33
CA ALA A 403 -10.82 2.41 -11.13
C ALA A 403 -12.14 2.91 -11.71
N ILE A 404 -13.00 1.99 -12.10
CA ILE A 404 -14.26 2.27 -12.78
C ILE A 404 -15.37 1.46 -12.11
N LEU A 405 -16.41 2.13 -11.67
CA LEU A 405 -17.69 1.54 -11.34
C LEU A 405 -18.56 1.58 -12.59
N LEU A 406 -18.99 0.43 -13.08
CA LEU A 406 -19.99 0.28 -14.13
C LEU A 406 -21.32 -0.16 -13.52
N VAL A 407 -22.42 0.43 -13.97
CA VAL A 407 -23.75 0.04 -13.54
C VAL A 407 -24.62 -0.17 -14.79
N THR A 408 -25.25 -1.32 -14.90
CA THR A 408 -26.15 -1.63 -16.01
C THR A 408 -27.51 -2.08 -15.49
N ALA A 409 -28.56 -1.77 -16.24
CA ALA A 409 -29.88 -2.30 -16.01
C ALA A 409 -30.46 -2.81 -17.34
N THR A 410 -31.02 -3.99 -17.33
CA THR A 410 -31.61 -4.61 -18.54
C THR A 410 -33.02 -5.11 -18.27
N LEU A 411 -33.91 -4.97 -19.27
CA LEU A 411 -35.23 -5.53 -19.26
C LEU A 411 -35.36 -6.49 -20.45
N ASN A 412 -35.64 -7.77 -20.18
CA ASN A 412 -35.70 -8.81 -21.21
C ASN A 412 -34.43 -8.89 -22.07
N GLY A 413 -33.25 -8.67 -21.44
CA GLY A 413 -31.95 -8.68 -22.12
C GLY A 413 -31.62 -7.41 -22.90
N GLN A 414 -32.53 -6.41 -22.96
CA GLN A 414 -32.24 -5.12 -23.59
C GLN A 414 -31.80 -4.09 -22.57
N PRO A 415 -30.70 -3.34 -22.83
CA PRO A 415 -30.23 -2.32 -21.91
C PRO A 415 -31.23 -1.18 -21.77
N LEU A 416 -31.43 -0.72 -20.53
CA LEU A 416 -32.21 0.47 -20.23
C LEU A 416 -31.35 1.71 -20.39
N THR A 417 -31.96 2.82 -20.85
CA THR A 417 -31.28 4.08 -21.03
C THR A 417 -31.10 4.78 -19.68
N GLN A 418 -29.87 5.20 -19.34
CA GLN A 418 -29.60 6.09 -18.22
C GLN A 418 -30.22 7.48 -18.50
N VAL A 419 -30.82 8.07 -17.47
CA VAL A 419 -31.44 9.42 -17.55
C VAL A 419 -30.97 10.35 -16.43
N VAL A 420 -30.43 9.80 -15.34
CA VAL A 420 -29.86 10.56 -14.21
C VAL A 420 -28.62 9.84 -13.72
N GLY A 421 -27.66 10.59 -13.23
CA GLY A 421 -26.43 10.09 -12.61
C GLY A 421 -25.19 10.27 -13.46
N PRO A 422 -24.02 9.94 -12.92
CA PRO A 422 -22.75 10.10 -13.62
C PRO A 422 -22.54 9.03 -14.69
N THR A 423 -21.68 9.37 -15.65
CA THR A 423 -21.08 8.44 -16.60
C THR A 423 -19.60 8.32 -16.38
N VAL A 424 -19.02 7.21 -16.83
CA VAL A 424 -17.57 7.02 -16.82
C VAL A 424 -16.91 8.18 -17.57
N PRO A 425 -15.90 8.84 -16.99
CA PRO A 425 -15.25 9.99 -17.60
C PRO A 425 -14.49 9.65 -18.89
N PHE A 426 -14.09 10.67 -19.64
CA PHE A 426 -13.39 10.57 -20.93
C PHE A 426 -12.16 9.64 -20.89
N TRP A 427 -11.38 9.69 -19.83
CA TRP A 427 -10.19 8.85 -19.68
C TRP A 427 -10.50 7.33 -19.60
N GLY A 428 -11.77 6.96 -19.51
CA GLY A 428 -12.21 5.57 -19.65
C GLY A 428 -11.96 5.00 -21.04
N SER A 429 -12.01 5.82 -22.13
CA SER A 429 -11.71 5.43 -23.51
C SER A 429 -11.99 6.46 -24.61
N ASP A 430 -12.38 7.71 -24.31
CA ASP A 430 -12.85 8.66 -25.35
C ASP A 430 -11.81 9.00 -26.42
N ASP A 431 -10.53 8.91 -26.08
CA ASP A 431 -9.40 9.20 -26.96
C ASP A 431 -8.86 7.96 -27.69
N VAL A 432 -9.56 6.80 -27.53
CA VAL A 432 -9.23 5.57 -28.23
C VAL A 432 -10.09 5.43 -29.48
N PRO A 433 -9.51 5.27 -30.68
CA PRO A 433 -10.27 5.11 -31.89
C PRO A 433 -11.03 3.76 -31.93
N GLY A 434 -12.33 3.86 -32.18
CA GLY A 434 -13.24 2.72 -32.24
C GLY A 434 -13.72 2.26 -30.86
N GLN A 435 -14.76 1.44 -30.83
CA GLN A 435 -15.28 0.87 -29.60
C GLN A 435 -14.88 -0.59 -29.49
N GLN A 436 -14.09 -0.90 -28.48
CA GLN A 436 -13.58 -2.24 -28.18
C GLN A 436 -14.00 -2.68 -26.77
N PRO A 437 -13.97 -3.97 -26.47
CA PRO A 437 -14.10 -4.42 -25.09
C PRO A 437 -13.07 -3.72 -24.20
N GLY A 438 -13.51 -3.15 -23.10
CA GLY A 438 -12.66 -2.34 -22.21
C GLY A 438 -12.79 -0.83 -22.43
N ASP A 439 -13.54 -0.36 -23.43
CA ASP A 439 -13.83 1.04 -23.66
C ASP A 439 -15.12 1.42 -22.95
N TYR A 440 -15.01 2.20 -21.85
CA TYR A 440 -16.12 2.43 -20.93
C TYR A 440 -16.55 3.90 -20.83
N ALA A 441 -15.85 4.84 -21.47
CA ALA A 441 -16.22 6.25 -21.43
C ALA A 441 -17.67 6.46 -21.88
N GLY A 442 -18.39 7.31 -21.16
CA GLY A 442 -19.79 7.61 -21.42
C GLY A 442 -20.80 6.55 -20.96
N LEU A 443 -20.37 5.36 -20.54
CA LEU A 443 -21.28 4.34 -19.99
C LEU A 443 -21.77 4.74 -18.59
N PRO A 444 -22.97 4.24 -18.17
CA PRO A 444 -23.48 4.49 -16.83
C PRO A 444 -22.49 3.99 -15.77
N GLY A 445 -22.05 4.91 -14.90
CA GLY A 445 -21.02 4.56 -13.91
C GLY A 445 -20.27 5.77 -13.39
N LYS A 446 -19.16 5.50 -12.71
CA LYS A 446 -18.28 6.54 -12.16
C LYS A 446 -16.82 6.12 -12.29
N GLY A 447 -15.93 7.08 -12.43
CA GLY A 447 -14.50 6.85 -12.44
C GLY A 447 -13.82 7.37 -11.18
N PHE A 448 -12.83 6.61 -10.69
CA PHE A 448 -11.99 6.95 -9.55
C PHE A 448 -10.55 7.06 -10.02
N ALA A 449 -10.03 8.27 -10.04
CA ALA A 449 -8.65 8.57 -10.45
C ALA A 449 -8.22 9.94 -9.93
N LYS A 450 -6.91 10.13 -9.82
CA LYS A 450 -6.29 11.45 -9.70
C LYS A 450 -5.81 11.84 -11.10
N ILE A 451 -6.47 12.80 -11.71
CA ILE A 451 -6.14 13.29 -13.05
C ILE A 451 -5.26 14.51 -12.89
N LEU A 452 -4.04 14.40 -13.36
CA LEU A 452 -3.09 15.50 -13.43
C LEU A 452 -3.25 16.25 -14.77
N GLU A 453 -2.96 17.55 -14.75
CA GLU A 453 -2.91 18.38 -15.94
C GLU A 453 -1.59 19.15 -16.00
N GLY A 454 -1.12 19.39 -17.19
CA GLY A 454 0.12 20.12 -17.42
C GLY A 454 0.47 20.16 -18.89
N ARG A 455 1.61 20.77 -19.18
CA ARG A 455 2.16 20.89 -20.53
C ARG A 455 3.42 20.04 -20.63
N ILE A 456 3.53 19.26 -21.68
CA ILE A 456 4.72 18.43 -21.91
C ILE A 456 5.96 19.32 -21.97
N ASN A 457 6.91 19.06 -21.07
CA ASN A 457 8.11 19.90 -20.88
C ASN A 457 7.79 21.40 -20.76
N GLY A 458 6.69 21.75 -20.08
CA GLY A 458 6.23 23.12 -19.92
C GLY A 458 5.79 23.83 -21.22
N GLN A 459 5.64 23.13 -22.34
CA GLN A 459 5.38 23.69 -23.65
C GLN A 459 4.07 23.19 -24.28
N GLY A 460 3.51 23.97 -25.21
CA GLY A 460 2.31 23.59 -25.94
C GLY A 460 1.01 23.70 -25.14
N PRO A 461 -0.06 23.02 -25.58
CA PRO A 461 -1.34 23.03 -24.88
C PRO A 461 -1.31 22.18 -23.61
N THR A 462 -2.20 22.51 -22.66
CA THR A 462 -2.43 21.65 -21.48
C THR A 462 -2.99 20.30 -21.90
N VAL A 463 -2.37 19.23 -21.41
CA VAL A 463 -2.74 17.83 -21.63
C VAL A 463 -3.42 17.27 -20.38
N ARG A 464 -4.39 16.36 -20.55
CA ARG A 464 -5.14 15.66 -19.49
C ARG A 464 -5.50 14.24 -19.95
N PRO A 465 -5.18 13.18 -19.21
CA PRO A 465 -4.22 13.13 -18.13
C PRO A 465 -2.79 13.36 -18.62
N VAL A 466 -1.94 13.90 -17.75
CA VAL A 466 -0.50 14.04 -17.99
C VAL A 466 0.24 13.20 -16.94
N LEU A 467 1.47 12.77 -17.26
CA LEU A 467 2.33 12.10 -16.28
C LEU A 467 2.83 13.10 -15.23
N PHE A 468 3.16 12.59 -14.05
CA PHE A 468 3.55 13.41 -12.91
C PHE A 468 4.76 14.32 -13.19
N ILE A 469 5.67 13.90 -14.06
CA ILE A 469 6.86 14.68 -14.39
C ILE A 469 6.52 16.00 -15.10
N ASP A 470 5.47 16.01 -15.87
CA ASP A 470 4.96 17.16 -16.61
C ASP A 470 3.77 17.85 -15.93
N ALA A 471 3.38 17.40 -14.74
CA ALA A 471 2.20 17.90 -14.07
C ALA A 471 2.40 19.32 -13.54
N GLU A 472 1.47 20.21 -13.87
CA GLU A 472 1.38 21.56 -13.34
C GLU A 472 0.30 21.69 -12.25
N GLY A 473 -0.62 20.72 -12.18
CA GLY A 473 -1.68 20.69 -11.19
C GLY A 473 -2.55 19.45 -11.23
N VAL A 474 -3.57 19.44 -10.39
CA VAL A 474 -4.59 18.41 -10.33
C VAL A 474 -5.86 18.92 -11.00
N PHE A 475 -6.24 18.30 -12.11
CA PHE A 475 -7.52 18.60 -12.78
C PHE A 475 -8.71 18.05 -11.99
N SER A 476 -8.63 16.80 -11.54
CA SER A 476 -9.65 16.19 -10.69
C SER A 476 -9.06 15.10 -9.79
N ASN A 477 -9.68 14.93 -8.62
CA ASN A 477 -9.36 13.86 -7.70
C ASN A 477 -10.65 13.23 -7.18
N THR A 478 -10.89 11.98 -7.57
CA THR A 478 -12.06 11.18 -7.17
C THR A 478 -11.64 9.91 -6.44
N LEU A 479 -10.43 9.86 -5.89
CA LEU A 479 -9.95 8.75 -5.08
C LEU A 479 -10.84 8.58 -3.84
N ILE A 480 -11.01 7.34 -3.39
CA ILE A 480 -11.75 7.02 -2.17
C ILE A 480 -10.75 6.91 -1.01
N PRO A 481 -10.73 7.84 -0.05
CA PRO A 481 -9.84 7.78 1.10
C PRO A 481 -10.01 6.49 1.92
N SER A 482 -9.00 6.15 2.73
CA SER A 482 -9.06 5.02 3.65
C SER A 482 -10.21 5.20 4.66
N GLY A 483 -11.05 4.19 4.79
CA GLY A 483 -12.21 4.18 5.67
C GLY A 483 -13.45 4.88 5.09
N ASP A 484 -13.37 5.46 3.89
CA ASP A 484 -14.48 6.17 3.27
C ASP A 484 -15.28 5.30 2.29
N THR A 485 -16.50 5.75 2.02
CA THR A 485 -17.42 5.14 1.06
C THR A 485 -17.87 6.15 0.01
N ASP A 486 -17.71 5.81 -1.25
CA ASP A 486 -18.36 6.55 -2.34
C ASP A 486 -19.75 5.99 -2.62
N THR A 487 -20.74 6.86 -2.67
CA THR A 487 -22.13 6.53 -3.03
C THR A 487 -22.48 7.12 -4.38
N THR A 488 -22.77 6.26 -5.34
CA THR A 488 -23.16 6.63 -6.71
C THR A 488 -24.59 6.21 -6.99
N THR A 489 -25.43 7.15 -7.44
CA THR A 489 -26.83 6.91 -7.79
C THR A 489 -27.05 7.12 -9.29
N ILE A 490 -27.67 6.14 -9.94
CA ILE A 490 -27.99 6.16 -11.38
C ILE A 490 -29.47 5.80 -11.55
N GLU A 491 -30.18 6.51 -12.45
CA GLU A 491 -31.55 6.19 -12.81
C GLU A 491 -31.65 5.77 -14.27
N PHE A 492 -32.36 4.68 -14.49
CA PHE A 492 -32.64 4.12 -15.79
C PHE A 492 -34.12 4.27 -16.16
N GLN A 493 -34.41 4.69 -17.38
CA GLN A 493 -35.76 4.86 -17.88
C GLN A 493 -36.40 3.52 -18.16
N LEU A 494 -37.55 3.24 -17.59
CA LEU A 494 -38.40 2.12 -18.01
C LEU A 494 -39.14 2.46 -19.32
N PRO A 495 -39.18 1.57 -20.31
CA PRO A 495 -39.95 1.79 -21.52
C PRO A 495 -41.45 1.96 -21.21
N PRO A 496 -42.22 2.63 -22.07
CA PRO A 496 -43.68 2.63 -21.98
C PRO A 496 -44.25 1.23 -22.09
N GLY A 497 -45.30 0.95 -21.32
CA GLY A 497 -46.04 -0.33 -21.41
C GLY A 497 -45.39 -1.51 -20.67
N VAL A 498 -44.40 -1.27 -19.83
CA VAL A 498 -43.84 -2.32 -18.94
C VAL A 498 -44.92 -2.75 -17.94
N PRO A 499 -45.33 -4.03 -17.91
CA PRO A 499 -46.37 -4.49 -17.02
C PRO A 499 -45.85 -4.68 -15.59
N PRO A 500 -46.70 -4.60 -14.57
CA PRO A 500 -46.38 -5.10 -13.24
C PRO A 500 -45.95 -6.57 -13.31
N GLY A 501 -44.95 -6.95 -12.51
CA GLY A 501 -44.35 -8.28 -12.53
C GLY A 501 -43.14 -8.44 -13.47
N ALA A 502 -42.87 -7.46 -14.33
CA ALA A 502 -41.66 -7.48 -15.17
C ALA A 502 -40.38 -7.41 -14.29
N SER A 503 -39.36 -8.15 -14.70
CA SER A 503 -38.09 -8.21 -13.97
C SER A 503 -37.00 -7.41 -14.68
N VAL A 504 -36.40 -6.45 -13.99
CA VAL A 504 -35.22 -5.71 -14.44
C VAL A 504 -34.01 -6.34 -13.80
N ALA A 505 -33.10 -6.87 -14.61
CA ALA A 505 -31.80 -7.34 -14.12
C ALA A 505 -30.83 -6.16 -14.02
N ILE A 506 -30.11 -6.08 -12.91
CA ILE A 506 -29.20 -4.98 -12.57
C ILE A 506 -27.86 -5.57 -12.20
N GLU A 507 -26.79 -4.98 -12.72
CA GLU A 507 -25.42 -5.36 -12.40
C GLU A 507 -24.59 -4.11 -12.09
N ALA A 508 -23.76 -4.19 -11.03
CA ALA A 508 -22.71 -3.23 -10.74
C ALA A 508 -21.38 -3.98 -10.71
N ARG A 509 -20.35 -3.40 -11.33
CA ARG A 509 -18.99 -3.95 -11.39
C ARG A 509 -17.99 -2.89 -11.01
N LEU A 510 -17.08 -3.23 -10.08
CA LEU A 510 -15.92 -2.41 -9.76
C LEU A 510 -14.69 -3.00 -10.45
N LEU A 511 -14.07 -2.21 -11.30
CA LEU A 511 -12.90 -2.59 -12.08
C LEU A 511 -11.72 -1.72 -11.63
N TYR A 512 -10.54 -2.32 -11.47
CA TYR A 512 -9.29 -1.60 -11.25
C TYR A 512 -8.41 -1.71 -12.49
N ARG A 513 -7.79 -0.61 -12.89
CA ARG A 513 -6.86 -0.54 -14.03
C ARG A 513 -5.49 -0.05 -13.60
N ARG A 514 -4.46 -0.71 -14.09
CA ARG A 514 -3.07 -0.37 -13.82
C ARG A 514 -2.59 0.84 -14.62
N ALA A 515 -3.25 1.15 -15.74
CA ALA A 515 -2.97 2.31 -16.58
C ALA A 515 -4.24 2.80 -17.29
N PHE A 516 -4.25 4.05 -17.75
CA PHE A 516 -5.32 4.59 -18.59
C PHE A 516 -5.44 3.82 -19.91
N ARG A 517 -6.66 3.71 -20.40
CA ARG A 517 -6.96 2.94 -21.62
C ARG A 517 -6.21 3.45 -22.85
N ALA A 518 -6.14 4.76 -23.03
CA ALA A 518 -5.40 5.37 -24.14
C ALA A 518 -3.92 5.00 -24.11
N THR A 519 -3.29 5.05 -22.92
CA THR A 519 -1.89 4.66 -22.76
C THR A 519 -1.69 3.19 -23.09
N GLN A 520 -2.58 2.29 -22.60
CA GLN A 520 -2.49 0.86 -22.92
C GLN A 520 -2.54 0.59 -24.42
N VAL A 521 -3.52 1.19 -25.11
CA VAL A 521 -3.71 1.00 -26.56
C VAL A 521 -2.54 1.58 -27.35
N THR A 522 -2.11 2.79 -27.02
CA THR A 522 -1.03 3.48 -27.72
C THR A 522 0.31 2.75 -27.57
N LYS A 523 0.62 2.26 -26.38
CA LYS A 523 1.84 1.50 -26.10
C LYS A 523 1.75 0.03 -26.54
N GLY A 524 0.56 -0.47 -26.90
CA GLY A 524 0.35 -1.86 -27.24
C GLY A 524 0.43 -2.81 -26.05
N TRP A 525 0.23 -2.33 -24.82
CA TRP A 525 0.28 -3.15 -23.61
C TRP A 525 -0.92 -4.09 -23.53
N THR A 526 -0.65 -5.39 -23.47
CA THR A 526 -1.68 -6.44 -23.37
C THR A 526 -1.76 -7.07 -21.99
N GLU A 527 -0.69 -6.97 -21.22
CA GLU A 527 -0.57 -7.45 -19.84
C GLU A 527 0.25 -6.47 -19.00
N SER A 528 0.25 -6.66 -17.69
CA SER A 528 1.08 -5.83 -16.80
C SER A 528 2.56 -6.16 -16.98
N ALA A 529 3.44 -5.24 -16.58
CA ALA A 529 4.90 -5.42 -16.72
C ALA A 529 5.46 -6.69 -16.02
N HIS A 530 4.70 -7.27 -15.09
CA HIS A 530 5.06 -8.51 -14.38
C HIS A 530 4.15 -9.69 -14.78
N GLY A 531 3.48 -9.60 -15.92
CA GLY A 531 2.45 -10.55 -16.33
C GLY A 531 1.10 -10.33 -15.62
N GLY A 532 0.08 -10.98 -16.12
CA GLY A 532 -1.27 -10.86 -15.60
C GLY A 532 -2.07 -9.67 -16.16
N PRO A 533 -3.36 -9.55 -15.77
CA PRO A 533 -4.29 -8.63 -16.42
C PRO A 533 -3.98 -7.16 -16.09
N ILE A 534 -4.15 -6.29 -17.08
CA ILE A 534 -4.09 -4.84 -16.90
C ILE A 534 -5.33 -4.35 -16.13
N GLU A 535 -6.50 -4.95 -16.40
CA GLU A 535 -7.77 -4.68 -15.72
C GLU A 535 -8.13 -5.86 -14.82
N ILE A 536 -8.49 -5.55 -13.58
CA ILE A 536 -8.90 -6.53 -12.56
C ILE A 536 -10.34 -6.22 -12.15
N GLU A 537 -11.23 -7.20 -12.23
CA GLU A 537 -12.54 -7.09 -11.61
C GLU A 537 -12.39 -7.30 -10.09
N VAL A 538 -12.61 -6.21 -9.36
CA VAL A 538 -12.48 -6.18 -7.90
C VAL A 538 -13.69 -6.79 -7.23
N ALA A 539 -14.89 -6.38 -7.68
CA ALA A 539 -16.15 -6.85 -7.14
C ALA A 539 -17.26 -6.77 -8.18
N ARG A 540 -18.27 -7.62 -8.03
CA ARG A 540 -19.47 -7.64 -8.84
C ARG A 540 -20.70 -7.89 -7.96
N GLU A 541 -21.72 -7.04 -8.14
CA GLU A 541 -23.02 -7.19 -7.51
C GLU A 541 -24.12 -7.34 -8.57
N THR A 542 -25.04 -8.27 -8.36
CA THR A 542 -26.18 -8.49 -9.25
C THR A 542 -27.48 -8.52 -8.46
N SER A 543 -28.54 -7.97 -9.03
CA SER A 543 -29.86 -7.95 -8.43
C SER A 543 -30.95 -8.02 -9.50
N ALA A 544 -32.13 -8.43 -9.11
CA ALA A 544 -33.32 -8.38 -9.93
C ALA A 544 -34.40 -7.56 -9.23
N LEU A 545 -34.88 -6.50 -9.88
CA LEU A 545 -35.97 -5.67 -9.40
C LEU A 545 -37.27 -6.04 -10.12
N THR A 546 -38.31 -6.44 -9.37
CA THR A 546 -39.66 -6.64 -9.92
C THR A 546 -40.38 -5.30 -9.99
N VAL A 547 -40.80 -4.92 -11.18
CA VAL A 547 -41.62 -3.72 -11.41
C VAL A 547 -42.98 -3.93 -10.77
N THR A 548 -43.39 -3.04 -9.89
CA THR A 548 -44.65 -3.16 -9.12
C THR A 548 -45.79 -2.31 -9.70
N THR A 549 -45.45 -1.09 -10.15
CA THR A 549 -46.45 -0.14 -10.65
C THR A 549 -46.62 -0.16 -12.18
N GLY A 550 -45.59 -0.68 -12.87
CA GLY A 550 -45.56 -0.66 -14.32
C GLY A 550 -45.49 0.75 -14.91
N THR A 551 -45.34 0.83 -16.21
CA THR A 551 -45.44 2.10 -16.95
C THR A 551 -46.72 2.06 -17.79
N GLY A 552 -47.56 3.10 -17.67
CA GLY A 552 -48.73 3.22 -18.52
C GLY A 552 -48.35 3.15 -20.00
N SER A 553 -49.14 2.47 -20.80
CA SER A 553 -49.00 2.54 -22.25
C SER A 553 -49.13 4.01 -22.67
N VAL A 554 -48.23 4.49 -23.52
CA VAL A 554 -48.48 5.75 -24.22
C VAL A 554 -49.77 5.52 -25.02
N ILE A 555 -50.88 6.09 -24.57
CA ILE A 555 -52.05 6.17 -25.40
C ILE A 555 -51.65 7.15 -26.51
N ASP A 556 -51.35 6.63 -27.67
CA ASP A 556 -51.23 7.44 -28.87
C ASP A 556 -52.61 8.11 -29.06
N ILE A 557 -52.73 9.33 -28.55
CA ILE A 557 -53.88 10.15 -28.87
C ILE A 557 -53.68 10.50 -30.35
N PRO A 558 -54.50 9.89 -31.25
CA PRO A 558 -54.34 10.17 -32.67
C PRO A 558 -54.42 11.69 -32.83
N ALA A 559 -53.40 12.30 -33.38
CA ALA A 559 -53.43 13.70 -33.70
C ALA A 559 -54.70 13.93 -34.53
N LEU A 560 -55.62 14.75 -34.03
CA LEU A 560 -56.79 15.12 -34.79
C LEU A 560 -56.35 15.57 -36.16
N SER A 561 -56.84 14.93 -37.21
CA SER A 561 -56.51 15.32 -38.58
C SER A 561 -56.81 16.81 -38.74
N PRO A 562 -56.08 17.53 -39.58
CA PRO A 562 -56.35 18.96 -39.82
C PRO A 562 -57.83 19.27 -40.09
N GLY A 563 -58.56 18.33 -40.68
CA GLY A 563 -59.99 18.44 -40.86
C GLY A 563 -60.79 18.36 -39.55
N ASN A 564 -60.44 17.49 -38.66
CA ASN A 564 -61.09 17.38 -37.33
C ASN A 564 -60.77 18.56 -36.41
N LEU A 565 -59.57 19.15 -36.52
CA LEU A 565 -59.23 20.39 -35.84
C LEU A 565 -60.04 21.57 -36.38
N LEU A 566 -60.31 21.61 -37.72
CA LEU A 566 -61.12 22.64 -38.32
C LEU A 566 -62.58 22.51 -37.87
N VAL A 567 -63.12 21.30 -37.80
CA VAL A 567 -64.49 21.04 -37.32
C VAL A 567 -64.62 21.44 -35.83
N LEU A 568 -63.61 21.14 -35.02
CA LEU A 568 -63.62 21.52 -33.60
C LEU A 568 -63.53 23.04 -33.43
N ALA A 569 -62.72 23.71 -34.24
CA ALA A 569 -62.58 25.16 -34.22
C ALA A 569 -63.88 25.86 -34.67
N LEU A 570 -64.52 25.34 -35.71
CA LEU A 570 -65.81 25.85 -36.18
C LEU A 570 -66.97 25.60 -35.19
N ALA A 571 -66.95 24.45 -34.50
CA ALA A 571 -67.91 24.16 -33.44
C ALA A 571 -67.72 25.10 -32.21
N LEU A 572 -66.51 25.37 -31.84
CA LEU A 572 -66.17 26.30 -30.74
C LEU A 572 -66.52 27.75 -31.14
N ALA A 573 -66.25 28.17 -32.37
CA ALA A 573 -66.64 29.47 -32.90
C ALA A 573 -68.15 29.64 -32.97
N GLY A 574 -68.89 28.57 -33.39
CA GLY A 574 -70.37 28.54 -33.42
C GLY A 574 -70.99 28.66 -32.00
N LEU A 575 -70.43 27.96 -31.04
CA LEU A 575 -70.81 28.07 -29.62
C LEU A 575 -70.51 29.48 -29.02
N GLY A 576 -69.43 30.07 -29.43
CA GLY A 576 -69.06 31.42 -29.02
C GLY A 576 -70.00 32.50 -29.54
N THR A 577 -70.36 32.38 -30.84
CA THR A 577 -71.35 33.31 -31.48
C THR A 577 -72.75 33.08 -30.96
N TYR A 578 -73.14 31.83 -30.66
CA TYR A 578 -74.45 31.54 -30.01
C TYR A 578 -74.52 32.13 -28.58
N ARG A 579 -73.48 32.08 -27.78
CA ARG A 579 -73.43 32.69 -26.45
C ARG A 579 -73.43 34.23 -26.50
N LEU A 580 -72.75 34.82 -27.48
CA LEU A 580 -72.78 36.27 -27.68
C LEU A 580 -74.17 36.80 -28.09
N ARG A 581 -74.88 36.10 -28.96
CA ARG A 581 -76.25 36.47 -29.34
C ARG A 581 -77.30 36.33 -28.21
N ARG A 582 -77.10 35.40 -27.29
CA ARG A 582 -77.92 35.30 -26.06
C ARG A 582 -77.66 36.33 -24.99
N ARG A 583 -76.59 37.06 -25.08
CA ARG A 583 -76.26 38.18 -24.15
C ARG A 583 -76.74 39.55 -24.69
N GLN A 584 -77.19 39.63 -25.93
CA GLN A 584 -77.71 40.82 -26.57
C GLN A 584 -79.24 40.79 -26.78
N ALA A 585 -79.94 39.76 -26.43
CA ALA A 585 -81.37 39.66 -26.27
C ALA A 585 -81.74 39.54 -24.79
#